data_5b392638aba0ae7f092f6cb87afbd78d
#
_entry.id   5b392638aba0ae7f092f6cb87afbd78d
#
_cell.length_a   1.000
_cell.length_b   1.000
_cell.length_c   1.000
_cell.angle_alpha   90.00
_cell.angle_beta   90.00
_cell.angle_gamma   90.00
#
_symmetry.space_group_name_H-M   'P 1'
#
loop_
_entity.id
_entity.type
_entity.pdbx_description
1 polymer ?
#
loop_
_entity_poly.entity_id
_entity_poly.type
_entity_poly.pdbx_seq_one_letter_code
_entity_poly.pdbx_strand_id
1 'polypeptide(L)'
;GLAVRLAFAAGLRHPDLHLDNVLVQGSGGKVRAVLVDLDRARIASPMTDLARNDMLVRMQRHIVKHRARLSSVPSTAETMRFLRGLGMDRAERHAAFRLLFAKLQRSLSRRAWLRKR
;
A
#
# COMPACT_ATOMS: atom_id res chain seq x y z
N GLY A 1 6.81 -4.22 -4.74
CA GLY A 1 6.17 -3.21 -5.61
C GLY A 1 5.78 -3.75 -6.99
N LEU A 2 6.57 -4.68 -7.57
CA LEU A 2 6.29 -5.17 -8.93
C LEU A 2 4.96 -5.90 -9.06
N ALA A 3 4.61 -6.78 -8.11
CA ALA A 3 3.33 -7.49 -8.14
C ALA A 3 2.14 -6.52 -8.08
N VAL A 4 2.22 -5.51 -7.23
CA VAL A 4 1.20 -4.46 -7.11
C VAL A 4 1.16 -3.60 -8.36
N ARG A 5 2.31 -3.29 -8.95
CA ARG A 5 2.37 -2.56 -10.23
C ARG A 5 1.64 -3.31 -11.34
N LEU A 6 1.87 -4.61 -11.48
CA LEU A 6 1.20 -5.43 -12.50
C LEU A 6 -0.31 -5.50 -12.26
N ALA A 7 -0.72 -5.65 -11.00
CA ALA A 7 -2.14 -5.64 -10.63
C ALA A 7 -2.80 -4.29 -10.95
N PHE A 8 -2.14 -3.18 -10.64
CA PHE A 8 -2.65 -1.85 -10.94
C PHE A 8 -2.71 -1.59 -12.45
N ALA A 9 -1.71 -2.04 -13.22
CA ALA A 9 -1.72 -1.95 -14.69
C ALA A 9 -2.89 -2.72 -15.30
N ALA A 10 -3.29 -3.83 -14.69
CA ALA A 10 -4.48 -4.60 -15.09
C ALA A 10 -5.81 -3.97 -14.62
N GLY A 11 -5.76 -2.89 -13.84
CA GLY A 11 -6.95 -2.21 -13.33
C GLY A 11 -7.55 -2.83 -12.08
N LEU A 12 -6.76 -3.58 -11.31
CA LEU A 12 -7.25 -4.23 -10.09
C LEU A 12 -7.66 -3.19 -9.03
N ARG A 13 -8.89 -3.31 -8.56
CA ARG A 13 -9.45 -2.58 -7.42
C ARG A 13 -9.64 -3.55 -6.26
N HIS A 14 -8.84 -3.43 -5.23
CA HIS A 14 -8.90 -4.29 -4.07
C HIS A 14 -9.17 -3.45 -2.83
N PRO A 15 -10.38 -3.56 -2.21
CA PRO A 15 -10.74 -2.72 -1.05
C PRO A 15 -9.93 -3.03 0.20
N ASP A 16 -9.38 -4.23 0.31
CA ASP A 16 -8.60 -4.71 1.44
C ASP A 16 -7.15 -5.03 1.06
N LEU A 17 -6.54 -4.21 0.19
CA LEU A 17 -5.14 -4.40 -0.17
C LEU A 17 -4.24 -3.98 1.01
N HIS A 18 -3.73 -4.96 1.73
CA HIS A 18 -2.83 -4.79 2.85
C HIS A 18 -1.82 -5.94 2.94
N LEU A 19 -0.87 -5.86 3.87
CA LEU A 19 0.26 -6.79 3.93
C LEU A 19 -0.16 -8.25 4.14
N ASP A 20 -1.25 -8.52 4.88
CA ASP A 20 -1.72 -9.90 5.11
C ASP A 20 -2.25 -10.55 3.83
N ASN A 21 -2.57 -9.75 2.80
CA ASN A 21 -3.03 -10.22 1.50
C ASN A 21 -1.92 -10.24 0.44
N VAL A 22 -0.67 -10.12 0.88
CA VAL A 22 0.51 -10.25 0.03
C VAL A 22 1.38 -11.36 0.59
N LEU A 23 1.44 -12.50 -0.10
CA LEU A 23 2.31 -13.61 0.26
C LEU A 23 3.64 -13.50 -0.49
N VAL A 24 4.71 -13.88 0.17
CA VAL A 24 6.03 -13.93 -0.43
C VAL A 24 6.44 -15.40 -0.59
N GLN A 25 6.74 -15.80 -1.80
CA GLN A 25 7.12 -17.15 -2.15
C GLN A 25 8.52 -17.20 -2.77
N GLY A 26 9.25 -18.27 -2.48
CA GLY A 26 10.57 -18.51 -3.02
C GLY A 26 11.69 -18.34 -2.00
N SER A 27 12.91 -18.66 -2.43
CA SER A 27 14.12 -18.55 -1.63
C SER A 27 15.30 -18.09 -2.49
N GLY A 28 16.33 -17.54 -1.85
CA GLY A 28 17.49 -17.01 -2.55
C GLY A 28 17.12 -15.80 -3.43
N GLY A 29 17.67 -15.75 -4.65
CA GLY A 29 17.43 -14.65 -5.59
C GLY A 29 16.09 -14.71 -6.34
N LYS A 30 15.25 -15.72 -6.09
CA LYS A 30 13.98 -15.95 -6.80
C LYS A 30 12.78 -15.79 -5.86
N VAL A 31 12.58 -14.59 -5.39
CA VAL A 31 11.44 -14.24 -4.52
C VAL A 31 10.38 -13.52 -5.33
N ARG A 32 9.12 -13.93 -5.19
CA ARG A 32 7.98 -13.26 -5.79
C ARG A 32 6.88 -13.01 -4.76
N ALA A 33 6.15 -11.95 -4.96
CA ALA A 33 4.95 -11.64 -4.18
C ALA A 33 3.70 -12.09 -4.93
N VAL A 34 2.72 -12.60 -4.17
CA VAL A 34 1.44 -13.05 -4.70
C VAL A 34 0.33 -12.36 -3.91
N LEU A 35 -0.59 -11.74 -4.62
CA LEU A 35 -1.79 -11.14 -4.01
C LEU A 35 -2.83 -12.23 -3.78
N VAL A 36 -3.41 -12.26 -2.60
CA VAL A 36 -4.44 -13.22 -2.19
C VAL A 36 -5.68 -12.52 -1.67
N ASP A 37 -6.75 -13.28 -1.38
CA ASP A 37 -8.03 -12.77 -0.89
C ASP A 37 -8.65 -11.76 -1.86
N LEU A 38 -8.96 -12.23 -3.05
CA LEU A 38 -9.51 -11.42 -4.13
C LEU A 38 -11.06 -11.38 -4.15
N ASP A 39 -11.73 -11.87 -3.13
CA ASP A 39 -13.18 -12.00 -3.08
C ASP A 39 -13.93 -10.69 -3.35
N ARG A 40 -13.40 -9.58 -2.85
CA ARG A 40 -13.96 -8.24 -3.06
C ARG A 40 -13.25 -7.45 -4.15
N ALA A 41 -12.25 -8.05 -4.78
CA ALA A 41 -11.51 -7.37 -5.82
C ALA A 41 -12.31 -7.34 -7.12
N ARG A 42 -12.11 -6.31 -7.91
CA ARG A 42 -12.70 -6.17 -9.24
C ARG A 42 -11.68 -5.58 -10.20
N ILE A 43 -11.89 -5.83 -11.47
CA ILE A 43 -11.12 -5.15 -12.52
C ILE A 43 -11.93 -3.96 -13.02
N ALA A 44 -11.34 -2.79 -12.99
CA ALA A 44 -11.92 -1.57 -13.50
C ALA A 44 -10.82 -0.75 -14.20
N SER A 45 -11.03 -0.40 -15.43
CA SER A 45 -10.07 0.34 -16.23
C SER A 45 -10.64 1.72 -16.58
N PRO A 46 -9.80 2.76 -16.65
CA PRO A 46 -8.38 2.79 -16.30
C PRO A 46 -8.16 2.95 -14.79
N MET A 47 -6.95 2.59 -14.33
CA MET A 47 -6.51 2.92 -12.97
C MET A 47 -6.28 4.42 -12.86
N THR A 48 -6.98 5.07 -11.94
CA THR A 48 -6.78 6.49 -11.66
C THR A 48 -5.77 6.69 -10.52
N ASP A 49 -5.14 7.86 -10.48
CA ASP A 49 -4.25 8.22 -9.38
C ASP A 49 -4.98 8.22 -8.04
N LEU A 50 -6.24 8.66 -8.02
CA LEU A 50 -7.06 8.65 -6.83
C LEU A 50 -7.29 7.23 -6.31
N ALA A 51 -7.67 6.29 -7.14
CA ALA A 51 -7.91 4.90 -6.76
C ALA A 51 -6.62 4.21 -6.30
N ARG A 52 -5.51 4.43 -7.00
CA ARG A 52 -4.18 3.94 -6.61
C ARG A 52 -3.80 4.45 -5.23
N ASN A 53 -3.91 5.75 -5.03
CA ASN A 53 -3.53 6.39 -3.77
C ASN A 53 -4.41 5.93 -2.61
N ASP A 54 -5.71 5.72 -2.83
CA ASP A 54 -6.61 5.20 -1.80
C ASP A 54 -6.22 3.78 -1.37
N MET A 55 -5.83 2.92 -2.30
CA MET A 55 -5.32 1.58 -1.97
C MET A 55 -4.00 1.65 -1.20
N LEU A 56 -3.07 2.51 -1.60
CA LEU A 56 -1.79 2.70 -0.90
C LEU A 56 -1.99 3.26 0.52
N VAL A 57 -2.91 4.19 0.70
CA VAL A 57 -3.26 4.72 2.04
C VAL A 57 -3.81 3.61 2.93
N ARG A 58 -4.63 2.71 2.41
CA ARG A 58 -5.15 1.56 3.18
C ARG A 58 -4.04 0.61 3.60
N MET A 59 -3.08 0.32 2.72
CA MET A 59 -1.90 -0.47 3.06
C MET A 59 -1.11 0.16 4.19
N GLN A 60 -0.83 1.45 4.09
CA GLN A 60 -0.08 2.18 5.12
C GLN A 60 -0.83 2.23 6.45
N ARG A 61 -2.14 2.43 6.42
CA ARG A 61 -2.97 2.43 7.61
C ARG A 61 -2.95 1.06 8.31
N HIS A 62 -2.98 -0.01 7.55
CA HIS A 62 -2.87 -1.37 8.08
C HIS A 62 -1.53 -1.58 8.78
N ILE A 63 -0.43 -1.15 8.19
CA ILE A 63 0.91 -1.22 8.80
C ILE A 63 0.92 -0.51 10.16
N VAL A 64 0.45 0.73 10.21
CA VAL A 64 0.41 1.52 11.45
C VAL A 64 -0.49 0.89 12.51
N LYS A 65 -1.66 0.41 12.09
CA LYS A 65 -2.62 -0.23 13.00
C LYS A 65 -2.05 -1.50 13.65
N HIS A 66 -1.26 -2.27 12.92
CA HIS A 66 -0.77 -3.57 13.34
C HIS A 66 0.73 -3.59 13.66
N ARG A 67 1.37 -2.42 13.75
CA ARG A 67 2.83 -2.34 13.96
C ARG A 67 3.31 -3.10 15.20
N ALA A 68 2.49 -3.23 16.24
CA ALA A 68 2.85 -3.98 17.44
C ALA A 68 2.97 -5.50 17.20
N ARG A 69 2.28 -6.03 16.17
CA ARG A 69 2.33 -7.44 15.78
C ARG A 69 3.39 -7.73 14.73
N LEU A 70 3.90 -6.70 14.06
CA LEU A 70 4.92 -6.84 13.05
C LEU A 70 6.30 -6.90 13.70
N SER A 71 7.16 -7.79 13.22
CA SER A 71 8.56 -7.86 13.69
C SER A 71 9.33 -6.58 13.37
N SER A 72 8.95 -5.91 12.28
CA SER A 72 9.46 -4.60 11.90
C SER A 72 8.44 -3.87 11.04
N VAL A 73 8.50 -2.55 11.02
CA VAL A 73 7.73 -1.73 10.08
C VAL A 73 8.64 -1.23 8.96
N PRO A 74 8.11 -1.05 7.73
CA PRO A 74 8.91 -0.53 6.64
C PRO A 74 9.51 0.83 6.98
N SER A 75 10.80 0.98 6.73
CA SER A 75 11.50 2.26 6.83
C SER A 75 11.07 3.19 5.68
N THR A 76 11.43 4.47 5.78
CA THR A 76 11.22 5.42 4.68
C THR A 76 11.91 4.94 3.40
N ALA A 77 13.14 4.43 3.50
CA ALA A 77 13.88 3.89 2.35
C ALA A 77 13.16 2.69 1.71
N GLU A 78 12.65 1.77 2.53
CA GLU A 78 11.90 0.61 2.05
C GLU A 78 10.59 1.02 1.41
N THR A 79 9.87 1.98 1.97
CA THR A 79 8.66 2.57 1.37
C THR A 79 8.97 3.19 0.01
N MET A 80 10.05 3.93 -0.10
CA MET A 80 10.47 4.52 -1.39
C MET A 80 10.85 3.47 -2.42
N ARG A 81 11.50 2.36 -2.01
CA ARG A 81 11.77 1.21 -2.90
C ARG A 81 10.48 0.55 -3.39
N PHE A 82 9.48 0.41 -2.52
CA PHE A 82 8.18 -0.10 -2.90
C PHE A 82 7.53 0.78 -3.97
N LEU A 83 7.49 2.09 -3.76
CA LEU A 83 6.93 3.05 -4.71
C LEU A 83 7.70 3.04 -6.04
N ARG A 84 9.02 2.89 -5.98
CA ARG A 84 9.85 2.70 -7.19
C ARG A 84 9.45 1.42 -7.94
N GLY A 85 9.19 0.34 -7.23
CA GLY A 85 8.69 -0.91 -7.81
C GLY A 85 7.33 -0.76 -8.49
N LEU A 86 6.53 0.23 -8.11
CA LEU A 86 5.28 0.59 -8.79
C LEU A 86 5.51 1.35 -10.11
N GLY A 87 6.76 1.67 -10.45
CA GLY A 87 7.10 2.39 -11.69
C GLY A 87 7.10 3.91 -11.56
N MET A 88 7.02 4.43 -10.35
CA MET A 88 7.07 5.87 -10.10
C MET A 88 8.49 6.41 -10.26
N ASP A 89 8.65 7.54 -10.93
CA ASP A 89 9.90 8.29 -10.95
C ASP A 89 10.16 8.98 -9.59
N ARG A 90 11.28 9.67 -9.47
CA ARG A 90 11.67 10.32 -8.21
C ARG A 90 10.64 11.36 -7.77
N ALA A 91 10.19 12.21 -8.69
CA ALA A 91 9.22 13.27 -8.37
C ALA A 91 7.87 12.68 -7.96
N GLU A 92 7.39 11.67 -8.67
CA GLU A 92 6.15 10.95 -8.36
C GLU A 92 6.24 10.25 -6.99
N ARG A 93 7.37 9.61 -6.67
CA ARG A 93 7.59 8.97 -5.37
C ARG A 93 7.53 9.97 -4.22
N HIS A 94 8.19 11.11 -4.36
CA HIS A 94 8.16 12.15 -3.32
C HIS A 94 6.77 12.75 -3.14
N ALA A 95 6.04 12.98 -4.22
CA ALA A 95 4.67 13.47 -4.18
C ALA A 95 3.72 12.45 -3.53
N ALA A 96 3.83 11.18 -3.90
CA ALA A 96 3.04 10.09 -3.32
C ALA A 96 3.33 9.92 -1.82
N PHE A 97 4.59 9.93 -1.43
CA PHE A 97 4.98 9.81 -0.03
C PHE A 97 4.38 10.94 0.83
N ARG A 98 4.47 12.19 0.38
CA ARG A 98 3.88 13.34 1.07
C ARG A 98 2.36 13.22 1.19
N LEU A 99 1.69 12.79 0.12
CA LEU A 99 0.24 12.61 0.10
C LEU A 99 -0.20 11.50 1.08
N LEU A 100 0.49 10.37 1.06
CA LEU A 100 0.22 9.24 1.95
C LEU A 100 0.40 9.64 3.41
N PHE A 101 1.48 10.34 3.73
CA PHE A 101 1.75 10.83 5.07
C PHE A 101 0.67 11.81 5.56
N ALA A 102 0.29 12.80 4.73
CA ALA A 102 -0.75 13.77 5.07
C ALA A 102 -2.12 13.10 5.31
N LYS A 103 -2.53 12.17 4.45
CA LYS A 103 -3.79 11.43 4.61
C LYS A 103 -3.78 10.56 5.85
N LEU A 104 -2.66 9.92 6.16
CA LEU A 104 -2.50 9.11 7.36
C LEU A 104 -2.64 9.98 8.63
N GLN A 105 -1.96 11.12 8.68
CA GLN A 105 -2.04 12.05 9.81
C GLN A 105 -3.49 12.52 10.06
N ARG A 106 -4.21 12.88 9.02
CA ARG A 106 -5.64 13.26 9.14
C ARG A 106 -6.49 12.11 9.68
N SER A 107 -6.24 10.89 9.23
CA SER A 107 -6.98 9.71 9.71
C SER A 107 -6.71 9.43 11.19
N LEU A 108 -5.46 9.56 11.62
CA LEU A 108 -5.07 9.35 13.02
C LEU A 108 -5.65 10.44 13.94
N SER A 109 -5.61 11.68 13.50
CA SER A 109 -6.17 12.83 14.25
C SER A 109 -7.67 12.68 14.46
N ARG A 110 -8.42 12.29 13.43
CA ARG A 110 -9.87 12.04 13.55
C ARG A 110 -10.18 10.94 14.56
N ARG A 111 -9.41 9.84 14.55
CA ARG A 111 -9.60 8.75 15.52
C ARG A 111 -9.27 9.15 16.93
N ALA A 112 -8.21 9.91 17.14
CA ALA A 112 -7.84 10.44 18.45
C ALA A 112 -8.94 11.35 19.02
N TRP A 113 -9.53 12.19 18.18
CA TRP A 113 -10.64 13.08 18.57
C TRP A 113 -11.89 12.29 18.96
N LEU A 114 -12.25 11.23 18.20
CA LEU A 114 -13.40 10.38 18.50
C LEU A 114 -13.24 9.58 19.80
N ARG A 115 -12.00 9.21 20.16
CA ARG A 115 -11.72 8.49 21.43
C ARG A 115 -11.80 9.39 22.66
N LYS A 116 -11.64 10.70 22.50
CA LYS A 116 -11.74 11.69 23.59
C LYS A 116 -13.17 12.12 23.87
N ARG A 117 -14.11 11.74 23.07
CA ARG A 117 -15.55 11.92 23.25
C ARG A 117 -16.18 10.70 23.90
#